data_78c6ab229bcb28879f60f13a19c3c3b1
#
_entry.id   78c6ab229bcb28879f60f13a19c3c3b1
#
_cell.length_a   1.000
_cell.length_b   1.000
_cell.length_c   1.000
_cell.angle_alpha   90.00
_cell.angle_beta   90.00
_cell.angle_gamma   90.00
#
_symmetry.space_group_name_H-M   'P 1'
#
loop_
_entity.id
_entity.type
_entity.pdbx_description
1 polymer ?
#
loop_
_entity_poly.entity_id
_entity_poly.type
_entity_poly.pdbx_seq_one_letter_code
_entity_poly.pdbx_strand_id
1 'polypeptide(L)'
;SEHLPRISGIMDQCALVRSVTSPEGNHGRGSHYMLTGRRPSPVLEYPSIGSVLTPEKLSDGNPIPSYVAIPDAHPYARQGFLPLTRGPFEVGGDPSKGDFRVRNMAASPQAQRALSLLQTVDSLDGKPRSESEAARDRFLSQARFMSLSPQARELFDLNRETPETRKRYGPKQLGQSALLARRLVEGGVRTVLVRFKGWDHHESIARAMTYGFPPKLEALDQAVTALHEDLARRGLDERVTVVLASEFGRTPRINPRGGRDHWARASSVLLFGGGLRRGVVVGKTD
;
A
#
# COMPACT_ATOMS: atom_id res chain seq x y z
N SER A 1 -18.32 -16.85 2.77
CA SER A 1 -18.98 -16.55 1.48
C SER A 1 -18.37 -17.43 0.41
N GLU A 2 -19.17 -17.86 -0.55
CA GLU A 2 -18.74 -18.72 -1.66
C GLU A 2 -17.63 -18.12 -2.52
N HIS A 3 -17.50 -16.80 -2.50
CA HIS A 3 -16.48 -16.05 -3.26
C HIS A 3 -15.20 -15.78 -2.47
N LEU A 4 -15.26 -15.78 -1.14
CA LEU A 4 -14.14 -15.47 -0.25
C LEU A 4 -14.12 -16.48 0.92
N PRO A 5 -13.99 -17.81 0.65
CA PRO A 5 -14.10 -18.83 1.69
C PRO A 5 -13.00 -18.77 2.74
N ARG A 6 -11.77 -18.40 2.35
CA ARG A 6 -10.62 -18.30 3.27
C ARG A 6 -10.74 -17.09 4.18
N ILE A 7 -11.09 -15.92 3.63
CA ILE A 7 -11.36 -14.72 4.44
C ILE A 7 -12.52 -14.97 5.39
N SER A 8 -13.57 -15.69 4.95
CA SER A 8 -14.67 -16.10 5.84
C SER A 8 -14.19 -16.93 7.03
N GLY A 9 -13.15 -17.75 6.83
CA GLY A 9 -12.56 -18.60 7.88
C GLY A 9 -11.74 -17.84 8.93
N ILE A 10 -11.37 -16.58 8.67
CA ILE A 10 -10.63 -15.73 9.62
C ILE A 10 -11.44 -14.54 10.14
N MET A 11 -12.74 -14.49 9.89
CA MET A 11 -13.58 -13.34 10.29
C MET A 11 -13.66 -13.13 11.79
N ASP A 12 -13.48 -14.16 12.59
CA ASP A 12 -13.34 -14.10 14.05
C ASP A 12 -12.06 -13.39 14.51
N GLN A 13 -11.06 -13.22 13.62
CA GLN A 13 -9.83 -12.47 13.84
C GLN A 13 -9.88 -11.05 13.25
N CYS A 14 -10.98 -10.68 12.61
CA CYS A 14 -11.12 -9.42 11.90
C CYS A 14 -12.12 -8.48 12.60
N ALA A 15 -12.01 -7.19 12.30
CA ALA A 15 -13.05 -6.20 12.54
C ALA A 15 -13.63 -5.76 11.18
N LEU A 16 -14.97 -5.84 11.04
CA LEU A 16 -15.67 -5.41 9.84
C LEU A 16 -16.50 -4.16 10.14
N VAL A 17 -16.14 -3.04 9.53
CA VAL A 17 -16.93 -1.81 9.60
C VAL A 17 -17.85 -1.77 8.38
N ARG A 18 -19.17 -1.79 8.60
CA ARG A 18 -20.20 -1.89 7.55
C ARG A 18 -20.88 -0.58 7.20
N SER A 19 -20.67 0.46 7.97
CA SER A 19 -21.36 1.75 7.85
C SER A 19 -20.43 2.89 7.44
N VAL A 20 -19.42 2.60 6.64
CA VAL A 20 -18.52 3.63 6.11
C VAL A 20 -19.25 4.45 5.06
N THR A 21 -19.22 5.77 5.20
CA THR A 21 -19.80 6.72 4.25
C THR A 21 -18.72 7.63 3.69
N SER A 22 -18.89 8.07 2.45
CA SER A 22 -18.06 9.09 1.81
C SER A 22 -18.95 10.21 1.29
N PRO A 23 -18.51 11.46 1.36
CA PRO A 23 -19.23 12.57 0.72
C PRO A 23 -19.01 12.59 -0.81
N GLU A 24 -18.21 11.67 -1.35
CA GLU A 24 -17.71 11.71 -2.72
C GLU A 24 -18.02 10.42 -3.48
N GLY A 25 -18.76 10.55 -4.60
CA GLY A 25 -19.11 9.44 -5.48
C GLY A 25 -18.30 9.40 -6.79
N ASN A 26 -17.27 10.21 -6.94
CA ASN A 26 -16.35 10.19 -8.08
C ASN A 26 -15.02 9.52 -7.66
N HIS A 27 -14.44 8.67 -8.50
CA HIS A 27 -13.22 7.92 -8.17
C HIS A 27 -12.07 8.80 -7.66
N GLY A 28 -11.75 9.88 -8.37
CA GLY A 28 -10.65 10.77 -7.98
C GLY A 28 -10.89 11.41 -6.62
N ARG A 29 -12.08 11.99 -6.42
CA ARG A 29 -12.44 12.70 -5.19
C ARG A 29 -12.67 11.73 -4.03
N GLY A 30 -13.28 10.58 -4.29
CA GLY A 30 -13.47 9.51 -3.31
C GLY A 30 -12.14 8.92 -2.85
N SER A 31 -11.24 8.62 -3.78
CA SER A 31 -9.88 8.17 -3.46
C SER A 31 -9.10 9.21 -2.65
N HIS A 32 -9.21 10.49 -3.02
CA HIS A 32 -8.60 11.57 -2.24
C HIS A 32 -9.15 11.55 -0.81
N TYR A 33 -10.47 11.50 -0.65
CA TYR A 33 -11.11 11.50 0.67
C TYR A 33 -10.70 10.28 1.51
N MET A 34 -10.70 9.09 0.91
CA MET A 34 -10.30 7.84 1.59
C MET A 34 -8.82 7.88 2.04
N LEU A 35 -7.93 8.43 1.21
CA LEU A 35 -6.49 8.44 1.48
C LEU A 35 -6.04 9.59 2.38
N THR A 36 -6.80 10.69 2.47
CA THR A 36 -6.41 11.90 3.21
C THR A 36 -7.34 12.25 4.37
N GLY A 37 -8.55 11.69 4.40
CA GLY A 37 -9.62 12.08 5.33
C GLY A 37 -10.19 13.49 5.06
N ARG A 38 -9.85 14.11 3.93
CA ARG A 38 -10.24 15.47 3.56
C ARG A 38 -10.85 15.53 2.17
N ARG A 39 -11.79 16.45 1.96
CA ARG A 39 -12.25 16.79 0.61
C ARG A 39 -11.14 17.47 -0.18
N PRO A 40 -11.05 17.26 -1.51
CA PRO A 40 -10.12 18.00 -2.33
C PRO A 40 -10.27 19.51 -2.17
N SER A 41 -9.16 20.22 -2.09
CA SER A 41 -9.11 21.69 -2.01
C SER A 41 -8.37 22.23 -3.23
N PRO A 42 -8.85 23.36 -3.81
CA PRO A 42 -8.15 24.00 -4.94
C PRO A 42 -6.86 24.73 -4.51
N VAL A 43 -6.69 24.99 -3.21
CA VAL A 43 -5.57 25.79 -2.68
C VAL A 43 -4.57 24.98 -1.86
N LEU A 44 -4.91 23.77 -1.45
CA LEU A 44 -4.06 22.97 -0.57
C LEU A 44 -4.13 21.49 -0.95
N GLU A 45 -2.98 20.89 -1.22
CA GLU A 45 -2.84 19.46 -1.38
C GLU A 45 -2.63 18.80 0.00
N TYR A 46 -3.59 18.01 0.43
CA TYR A 46 -3.54 17.33 1.72
C TYR A 46 -2.65 16.06 1.65
N PRO A 47 -1.84 15.82 2.70
CA PRO A 47 -1.06 14.60 2.78
C PRO A 47 -1.95 13.37 2.96
N SER A 48 -1.53 12.27 2.35
CA SER A 48 -2.14 10.97 2.60
C SER A 48 -1.82 10.46 4.02
N ILE A 49 -2.64 9.55 4.52
CA ILE A 49 -2.42 8.92 5.83
C ILE A 49 -1.03 8.27 5.92
N GLY A 50 -0.53 7.64 4.84
CA GLY A 50 0.81 7.07 4.81
C GLY A 50 1.91 8.12 5.01
N SER A 51 1.72 9.30 4.42
CA SER A 51 2.65 10.42 4.59
C SER A 51 2.57 11.05 5.98
N VAL A 52 1.37 11.13 6.57
CA VAL A 52 1.18 11.62 7.94
C VAL A 52 1.84 10.68 8.95
N LEU A 53 1.72 9.37 8.76
CA LEU A 53 2.32 8.36 9.63
C LEU A 53 3.84 8.24 9.46
N THR A 54 4.42 8.82 8.41
CA THR A 54 5.87 8.87 8.21
C THR A 54 6.47 9.85 9.24
N PRO A 55 7.43 9.44 10.09
CA PRO A 55 8.01 10.28 11.11
C PRO A 55 8.78 11.44 10.50
N GLU A 56 8.82 12.57 11.22
CA GLU A 56 9.55 13.76 10.79
C GLU A 56 11.07 13.54 10.79
N LYS A 57 11.56 12.86 11.80
CA LYS A 57 12.94 12.40 11.88
C LYS A 57 12.93 10.90 11.63
N LEU A 58 13.68 10.45 10.62
CA LEU A 58 13.99 9.03 10.50
C LEU A 58 14.72 8.64 11.79
N SER A 59 14.10 7.81 12.60
CA SER A 59 14.72 7.30 13.81
C SER A 59 15.99 6.54 13.42
N ASP A 60 17.09 6.85 14.07
CA ASP A 60 18.31 6.03 14.16
C ASP A 60 19.08 5.81 12.85
N GLY A 61 19.05 6.78 11.94
CA GLY A 61 19.86 6.72 10.72
C GLY A 61 19.45 5.62 9.73
N ASN A 62 18.29 4.98 9.93
CA ASN A 62 17.78 3.99 8.99
C ASN A 62 17.23 4.70 7.74
N PRO A 63 17.89 4.57 6.59
CA PRO A 63 17.51 5.25 5.36
C PRO A 63 16.42 4.52 4.56
N ILE A 64 15.79 3.47 5.13
CA ILE A 64 14.67 2.78 4.46
C ILE A 64 13.48 3.74 4.38
N PRO A 65 12.80 3.83 3.21
CA PRO A 65 11.59 4.63 3.09
C PRO A 65 10.53 4.19 4.09
N SER A 66 10.01 5.12 4.89
CA SER A 66 8.97 4.81 5.87
C SER A 66 7.60 4.56 5.22
N TYR A 67 7.41 5.00 3.99
CA TYR A 67 6.20 4.81 3.21
C TYR A 67 6.52 4.24 1.83
N VAL A 68 5.94 3.09 1.49
CA VAL A 68 6.15 2.39 0.21
C VAL A 68 4.82 2.12 -0.46
N ALA A 69 4.73 2.30 -1.79
CA ALA A 69 3.55 2.00 -2.59
C ALA A 69 3.84 0.90 -3.63
N ILE A 70 2.95 -0.08 -3.73
CA ILE A 70 3.07 -1.25 -4.61
C ILE A 70 1.84 -1.37 -5.52
N PRO A 71 2.00 -1.39 -6.83
CA PRO A 71 3.22 -1.11 -7.58
C PRO A 71 3.54 0.38 -7.64
N ASP A 72 2.53 1.23 -7.56
CA ASP A 72 2.59 2.69 -7.66
C ASP A 72 1.70 3.38 -6.60
N ALA A 73 1.98 4.62 -6.29
CA ALA A 73 1.11 5.43 -5.47
C ALA A 73 -0.10 5.92 -6.27
N HIS A 74 -1.23 6.04 -5.60
CA HIS A 74 -2.34 6.80 -6.15
C HIS A 74 -1.91 8.28 -6.26
N PRO A 75 -2.35 9.06 -7.27
CA PRO A 75 -2.02 10.49 -7.37
C PRO A 75 -2.25 11.26 -6.07
N TYR A 76 -3.28 10.88 -5.31
CA TYR A 76 -3.61 11.49 -4.02
C TYR A 76 -3.00 10.77 -2.80
N ALA A 77 -2.15 9.78 -2.97
CA ALA A 77 -1.43 9.09 -1.90
C ALA A 77 -0.02 9.65 -1.69
N ARG A 78 0.15 10.96 -1.86
CA ARG A 78 1.41 11.66 -1.80
C ARG A 78 1.53 12.49 -0.53
N GLN A 79 2.67 13.17 -0.37
CA GLN A 79 3.02 13.93 0.83
C GLN A 79 2.19 15.22 1.01
N GLY A 80 1.49 15.70 -0.02
CA GLY A 80 0.80 16.99 0.03
C GLY A 80 1.75 18.13 0.41
N PHE A 81 1.38 18.92 1.41
CA PHE A 81 2.18 20.02 1.92
C PHE A 81 3.36 19.59 2.84
N LEU A 82 3.50 18.30 3.12
CA LEU A 82 4.61 17.78 3.91
C LEU A 82 5.89 17.67 3.06
N PRO A 83 7.08 17.60 3.69
CA PRO A 83 8.33 17.40 2.96
C PRO A 83 8.33 16.16 2.06
N LEU A 84 9.05 16.21 0.94
CA LEU A 84 9.18 15.12 -0.04
C LEU A 84 9.62 13.79 0.60
N THR A 85 10.40 13.82 1.65
CA THR A 85 10.86 12.65 2.41
C THR A 85 9.73 11.86 3.06
N ARG A 86 8.53 12.46 3.18
CA ARG A 86 7.32 11.80 3.68
C ARG A 86 6.45 11.19 2.58
N GLY A 87 6.83 11.38 1.32
CA GLY A 87 6.12 10.80 0.18
C GLY A 87 6.37 9.30 0.05
N PRO A 88 5.51 8.59 -0.72
CA PRO A 88 5.68 7.17 -0.98
C PRO A 88 6.86 6.90 -1.91
N PHE A 89 7.65 5.89 -1.56
CA PHE A 89 8.56 5.26 -2.50
C PHE A 89 7.77 4.27 -3.38
N GLU A 90 7.77 4.50 -4.68
CA GLU A 90 7.03 3.65 -5.63
C GLU A 90 7.90 2.50 -6.11
N VAL A 91 7.47 1.27 -5.85
CA VAL A 91 8.19 0.06 -6.24
C VAL A 91 8.27 -0.09 -7.77
N GLY A 92 7.17 0.20 -8.45
CA GLY A 92 7.02 -0.04 -9.89
C GLY A 92 6.99 -1.53 -10.23
N GLY A 93 6.59 -1.83 -11.46
CA GLY A 93 6.58 -3.21 -11.94
C GLY A 93 5.54 -4.12 -11.26
N ASP A 94 5.61 -5.39 -11.59
CA ASP A 94 4.72 -6.44 -11.08
C ASP A 94 5.54 -7.47 -10.29
N PRO A 95 5.38 -7.56 -8.95
CA PRO A 95 6.15 -8.49 -8.12
C PRO A 95 5.93 -9.97 -8.44
N SER A 96 4.89 -10.31 -9.22
CA SER A 96 4.64 -11.69 -9.65
C SER A 96 5.51 -12.15 -10.83
N LYS A 97 6.15 -11.23 -11.51
CA LYS A 97 6.97 -11.52 -12.69
C LYS A 97 8.37 -11.97 -12.30
N GLY A 98 8.93 -12.92 -13.05
CA GLY A 98 10.28 -13.45 -12.79
C GLY A 98 11.40 -12.42 -13.00
N ASP A 99 11.15 -11.43 -13.85
CA ASP A 99 12.06 -10.31 -14.13
C ASP A 99 11.79 -9.07 -13.30
N PHE A 100 10.95 -9.18 -12.27
CA PHE A 100 10.61 -8.07 -11.39
C PHE A 100 11.86 -7.39 -10.84
N ARG A 101 11.92 -6.08 -11.01
CA ARG A 101 12.94 -5.20 -10.45
C ARG A 101 12.25 -3.94 -9.92
N VAL A 102 12.68 -3.50 -8.77
CA VAL A 102 12.23 -2.22 -8.20
C VAL A 102 12.78 -1.08 -9.03
N ARG A 103 11.91 -0.16 -9.41
CA ARG A 103 12.29 0.99 -10.22
C ARG A 103 13.36 1.82 -9.49
N ASN A 104 14.39 2.25 -10.21
CA ASN A 104 15.46 3.12 -9.69
C ASN A 104 16.35 2.53 -8.59
N MET A 105 16.27 1.22 -8.32
CA MET A 105 17.19 0.56 -7.37
C MET A 105 18.50 0.09 -8.00
N ALA A 106 18.57 0.00 -9.33
CA ALA A 106 19.82 -0.31 -10.05
C ALA A 106 20.40 0.99 -10.60
N ALA A 107 21.27 1.64 -9.83
CA ALA A 107 22.01 2.76 -10.37
C ALA A 107 23.03 2.27 -11.42
N SER A 108 23.06 2.92 -12.58
CA SER A 108 24.14 2.70 -13.55
C SER A 108 25.51 3.02 -12.91
N PRO A 109 26.62 2.48 -13.40
CA PRO A 109 27.95 2.83 -12.89
C PRO A 109 28.21 4.35 -12.84
N GLN A 110 27.67 5.08 -13.84
CA GLN A 110 27.74 6.54 -13.86
C GLN A 110 26.94 7.19 -12.73
N ALA A 111 25.71 6.72 -12.50
CA ALA A 111 24.87 7.21 -11.40
C ALA A 111 25.48 6.87 -10.03
N GLN A 112 26.11 5.70 -9.88
CA GLN A 112 26.83 5.34 -8.66
C GLN A 112 28.00 6.30 -8.39
N ARG A 113 28.82 6.59 -9.42
CA ARG A 113 29.90 7.57 -9.31
C ARG A 113 29.41 8.98 -8.99
N ALA A 114 28.33 9.42 -9.65
CA ALA A 114 27.72 10.72 -9.36
C ALA A 114 27.22 10.83 -7.92
N LEU A 115 26.55 9.79 -7.39
CA LEU A 115 26.09 9.74 -6.02
C LEU A 115 27.25 9.74 -5.01
N SER A 116 28.36 9.06 -5.33
CA SER A 116 29.55 9.05 -4.48
C SER A 116 30.26 10.41 -4.48
N LEU A 117 30.35 11.07 -5.64
CA LEU A 117 30.92 12.42 -5.73
C LEU A 117 30.09 13.44 -4.96
N LEU A 118 28.76 13.40 -5.09
CA LEU A 118 27.86 14.25 -4.30
C LEU A 118 28.08 14.05 -2.78
N GLN A 119 28.29 12.81 -2.33
CA GLN A 119 28.59 12.54 -0.93
C GLN A 119 29.89 13.20 -0.49
N THR A 120 30.92 13.19 -1.31
CA THR A 120 32.20 13.83 -1.03
C THR A 120 32.02 15.36 -0.94
N VAL A 121 31.30 15.95 -1.88
CA VAL A 121 31.00 17.39 -1.88
C VAL A 121 30.18 17.78 -0.66
N ASP A 122 29.10 17.05 -0.36
CA ASP A 122 28.26 17.31 0.83
C ASP A 122 29.05 17.20 2.14
N SER A 123 30.04 16.29 2.21
CA SER A 123 30.91 16.15 3.40
C SER A 123 31.86 17.34 3.61
N LEU A 124 32.15 18.08 2.54
CA LEU A 124 32.99 19.29 2.58
C LEU A 124 32.20 20.55 2.98
N ASP A 125 30.90 20.56 2.74
CA ASP A 125 30.02 21.71 2.92
C ASP A 125 29.53 21.92 4.38
N GLY A 126 29.83 20.97 5.27
CA GLY A 126 29.50 21.05 6.70
C GLY A 126 28.07 20.65 7.05
N LYS A 127 27.61 21.04 8.26
CA LYS A 127 26.26 20.73 8.73
C LYS A 127 25.21 21.59 8.02
N PRO A 128 24.01 21.04 7.74
CA PRO A 128 22.93 21.79 7.11
C PRO A 128 22.58 23.03 7.96
N ARG A 129 22.47 24.18 7.29
CA ARG A 129 22.23 25.50 7.92
C ARG A 129 20.74 25.84 8.01
N SER A 130 19.88 25.04 7.30
CA SER A 130 18.44 25.24 7.27
C SER A 130 17.69 23.90 7.29
N GLU A 131 16.41 23.93 7.66
CA GLU A 131 15.53 22.76 7.63
C GLU A 131 15.34 22.22 6.21
N SER A 132 15.31 23.08 5.20
CA SER A 132 15.20 22.68 3.79
C SER A 132 16.45 21.93 3.30
N GLU A 133 17.65 22.37 3.71
CA GLU A 133 18.90 21.67 3.41
C GLU A 133 18.95 20.31 4.12
N ALA A 134 18.55 20.25 5.38
CA ALA A 134 18.45 18.99 6.12
C ALA A 134 17.45 18.01 5.49
N ALA A 135 16.32 18.51 4.97
CA ALA A 135 15.35 17.69 4.25
C ALA A 135 15.90 17.16 2.92
N ARG A 136 16.63 18.00 2.17
CA ARG A 136 17.33 17.60 0.94
C ARG A 136 18.37 16.51 1.23
N ASP A 137 19.18 16.68 2.25
CA ASP A 137 20.24 15.73 2.61
C ASP A 137 19.67 14.39 3.05
N ARG A 138 18.57 14.39 3.80
CA ARG A 138 17.81 13.16 4.13
C ARG A 138 17.30 12.46 2.87
N PHE A 139 16.71 13.21 1.94
CA PHE A 139 16.23 12.65 0.68
C PHE A 139 17.35 12.03 -0.16
N LEU A 140 18.49 12.71 -0.28
CA LEU A 140 19.66 12.21 -0.99
C LEU A 140 20.26 10.97 -0.29
N SER A 141 20.33 10.96 1.03
CA SER A 141 20.77 9.81 1.81
C SER A 141 19.87 8.58 1.57
N GLN A 142 18.56 8.78 1.58
CA GLN A 142 17.59 7.73 1.27
C GLN A 142 17.74 7.22 -0.16
N ALA A 143 17.87 8.12 -1.15
CA ALA A 143 18.07 7.75 -2.55
C ALA A 143 19.37 6.96 -2.76
N ARG A 144 20.45 7.34 -2.10
CA ARG A 144 21.73 6.61 -2.10
C ARG A 144 21.58 5.22 -1.52
N PHE A 145 20.98 5.11 -0.34
CA PHE A 145 20.74 3.82 0.30
C PHE A 145 19.93 2.90 -0.61
N MET A 146 18.82 3.37 -1.15
CA MET A 146 17.98 2.57 -2.03
C MET A 146 18.71 2.12 -3.31
N SER A 147 19.61 2.96 -3.82
CA SER A 147 20.34 2.65 -5.06
C SER A 147 21.58 1.78 -4.87
N LEU A 148 22.26 1.90 -3.72
CA LEU A 148 23.58 1.33 -3.52
C LEU A 148 23.63 0.21 -2.46
N SER A 149 22.70 0.20 -1.49
CA SER A 149 22.74 -0.73 -0.38
C SER A 149 22.34 -2.16 -0.77
N PRO A 150 23.16 -3.17 -0.45
CA PRO A 150 22.75 -4.57 -0.55
C PRO A 150 21.52 -4.87 0.30
N GLN A 151 21.41 -4.32 1.51
CA GLN A 151 20.28 -4.51 2.42
C GLN A 151 18.97 -4.03 1.80
N ALA A 152 18.99 -2.86 1.11
CA ALA A 152 17.82 -2.38 0.39
C ALA A 152 17.39 -3.38 -0.70
N ARG A 153 18.35 -3.90 -1.50
CA ARG A 153 18.05 -4.90 -2.54
C ARG A 153 17.48 -6.19 -1.95
N GLU A 154 18.06 -6.69 -0.88
CA GLU A 154 17.59 -7.88 -0.19
C GLU A 154 16.17 -7.75 0.36
N LEU A 155 15.81 -6.57 0.88
CA LEU A 155 14.47 -6.29 1.40
C LEU A 155 13.40 -6.45 0.32
N PHE A 156 13.67 -6.00 -0.90
CA PHE A 156 12.75 -6.06 -2.03
C PHE A 156 12.85 -7.35 -2.85
N ASP A 157 13.81 -8.23 -2.58
CA ASP A 157 14.04 -9.45 -3.35
C ASP A 157 13.12 -10.60 -2.87
N LEU A 158 12.07 -10.87 -3.63
CA LEU A 158 11.14 -11.98 -3.37
C LEU A 158 11.75 -13.37 -3.61
N ASN A 159 12.90 -13.47 -4.27
CA ASN A 159 13.57 -14.78 -4.45
C ASN A 159 14.22 -15.28 -3.16
N ARG A 160 14.31 -14.45 -2.15
CA ARG A 160 14.73 -14.84 -0.80
C ARG A 160 13.62 -15.57 -0.01
N GLU A 161 12.39 -15.54 -0.50
CA GLU A 161 11.28 -16.31 0.06
C GLU A 161 11.25 -17.72 -0.52
N THR A 162 10.85 -18.69 0.31
CA THR A 162 10.72 -20.05 -0.16
C THR A 162 9.60 -20.19 -1.18
N PRO A 163 9.71 -21.16 -2.12
CA PRO A 163 8.63 -21.43 -3.08
C PRO A 163 7.28 -21.68 -2.39
N GLU A 164 7.29 -22.35 -1.24
CA GLU A 164 6.09 -22.65 -0.43
C GLU A 164 5.45 -21.35 0.10
N THR A 165 6.26 -20.43 0.59
CA THR A 165 5.79 -19.11 1.05
C THR A 165 5.18 -18.34 -0.12
N ARG A 166 5.87 -18.27 -1.24
CA ARG A 166 5.35 -17.61 -2.45
C ARG A 166 4.04 -18.23 -2.95
N LYS A 167 3.95 -19.56 -2.92
CA LYS A 167 2.73 -20.29 -3.30
C LYS A 167 1.55 -20.00 -2.37
N ARG A 168 1.78 -19.86 -1.06
CA ARG A 168 0.71 -19.52 -0.10
C ARG A 168 0.05 -18.17 -0.42
N TYR A 169 0.83 -17.15 -0.77
CA TYR A 169 0.30 -15.85 -1.19
C TYR A 169 -0.36 -15.87 -2.58
N GLY A 170 -0.07 -16.88 -3.39
CA GLY A 170 -0.58 -17.05 -4.75
C GLY A 170 0.30 -16.38 -5.81
N PRO A 171 0.18 -16.87 -7.06
CA PRO A 171 1.06 -16.43 -8.15
C PRO A 171 0.66 -15.10 -8.78
N LYS A 172 -0.47 -14.53 -8.39
CA LYS A 172 -0.98 -13.27 -8.97
C LYS A 172 -0.28 -12.05 -8.37
N GLN A 173 -0.36 -10.93 -9.08
CA GLN A 173 0.24 -9.66 -8.65
C GLN A 173 -0.13 -9.28 -7.22
N LEU A 174 -1.40 -9.37 -6.83
CA LEU A 174 -1.84 -9.02 -5.47
C LEU A 174 -1.15 -9.88 -4.42
N GLY A 175 -1.08 -11.20 -4.62
CA GLY A 175 -0.42 -12.10 -3.68
C GLY A 175 1.04 -11.78 -3.47
N GLN A 176 1.79 -11.59 -4.56
CA GLN A 176 3.21 -11.27 -4.47
C GLN A 176 3.43 -9.82 -3.96
N SER A 177 2.50 -8.90 -4.21
CA SER A 177 2.53 -7.56 -3.60
C SER A 177 2.28 -7.60 -2.09
N ALA A 178 1.36 -8.44 -1.62
CA ALA A 178 1.11 -8.64 -0.19
C ALA A 178 2.30 -9.30 0.51
N LEU A 179 2.95 -10.26 -0.15
CA LEU A 179 4.20 -10.86 0.34
C LEU A 179 5.32 -9.82 0.44
N LEU A 180 5.47 -8.98 -0.57
CA LEU A 180 6.44 -7.88 -0.55
C LEU A 180 6.11 -6.89 0.58
N ALA A 181 4.84 -6.54 0.77
CA ALA A 181 4.39 -5.67 1.86
C ALA A 181 4.76 -6.24 3.23
N ARG A 182 4.57 -7.54 3.46
CA ARG A 182 4.99 -8.21 4.70
C ARG A 182 6.51 -8.10 4.92
N ARG A 183 7.32 -8.36 3.90
CA ARG A 183 8.78 -8.21 3.98
C ARG A 183 9.21 -6.80 4.33
N LEU A 184 8.58 -5.82 3.69
CA LEU A 184 8.86 -4.40 3.92
C LEU A 184 8.56 -3.99 5.36
N VAL A 185 7.42 -4.40 5.90
CA VAL A 185 7.03 -4.12 7.28
C VAL A 185 7.98 -4.83 8.27
N GLU A 186 8.34 -6.09 8.01
CA GLU A 186 9.33 -6.84 8.79
C GLU A 186 10.70 -6.15 8.79
N GLY A 187 11.07 -5.51 7.66
CA GLY A 187 12.28 -4.71 7.51
C GLY A 187 12.19 -3.28 8.06
N GLY A 188 11.07 -2.89 8.69
CA GLY A 188 10.92 -1.60 9.37
C GLY A 188 10.21 -0.51 8.58
N VAL A 189 9.65 -0.80 7.40
CA VAL A 189 8.76 0.13 6.69
C VAL A 189 7.47 0.31 7.49
N ARG A 190 7.10 1.56 7.78
CA ARG A 190 5.95 1.85 8.65
C ARG A 190 4.60 1.77 7.93
N THR A 191 4.57 2.16 6.66
CA THR A 191 3.34 2.17 5.87
C THR A 191 3.59 1.55 4.51
N VAL A 192 2.75 0.60 4.11
CA VAL A 192 2.76 0.02 2.77
C VAL A 192 1.37 0.14 2.16
N LEU A 193 1.27 0.82 1.02
CA LEU A 193 0.06 0.91 0.23
C LEU A 193 0.11 -0.12 -0.91
N VAL A 194 -0.79 -1.10 -0.89
CA VAL A 194 -0.96 -2.05 -2.00
C VAL A 194 -2.21 -1.69 -2.78
N ARG A 195 -2.07 -1.45 -4.09
CA ARG A 195 -3.19 -1.08 -4.96
C ARG A 195 -3.65 -2.26 -5.79
N PHE A 196 -4.95 -2.55 -5.73
CA PHE A 196 -5.58 -3.61 -6.50
C PHE A 196 -6.75 -3.06 -7.32
N LYS A 197 -6.52 -2.82 -8.60
CA LYS A 197 -7.43 -2.12 -9.53
C LYS A 197 -8.40 -3.07 -10.24
N GLY A 198 -9.41 -2.50 -10.92
CA GLY A 198 -10.27 -3.19 -11.88
C GLY A 198 -11.54 -3.78 -11.26
N TRP A 199 -12.15 -3.07 -10.33
CA TRP A 199 -13.41 -3.41 -9.68
C TRP A 199 -14.59 -2.55 -10.15
N ASP A 200 -14.35 -1.60 -11.06
CA ASP A 200 -15.35 -0.67 -11.57
C ASP A 200 -16.14 -1.28 -12.73
N HIS A 201 -17.38 -1.71 -12.46
CA HIS A 201 -18.24 -2.39 -13.43
C HIS A 201 -19.62 -1.75 -13.46
N HIS A 202 -19.78 -0.80 -14.37
CA HIS A 202 -21.05 -0.09 -14.62
C HIS A 202 -21.98 -0.82 -15.58
N GLU A 203 -21.56 -1.95 -16.13
CA GLU A 203 -22.32 -2.76 -17.08
C GLU A 203 -21.96 -4.24 -16.96
N SER A 204 -22.85 -5.10 -17.45
CA SER A 204 -22.59 -6.54 -17.61
C SER A 204 -22.00 -7.23 -16.37
N ILE A 205 -22.49 -6.91 -15.16
CA ILE A 205 -21.97 -7.46 -13.90
C ILE A 205 -22.07 -8.99 -13.85
N ALA A 206 -23.10 -9.59 -14.45
CA ALA A 206 -23.25 -11.02 -14.53
C ALA A 206 -22.07 -11.68 -15.28
N ARG A 207 -21.65 -11.08 -16.41
CA ARG A 207 -20.46 -11.54 -17.14
C ARG A 207 -19.18 -11.33 -16.31
N ALA A 208 -19.06 -10.22 -15.62
CA ALA A 208 -17.93 -9.97 -14.73
C ALA A 208 -17.87 -11.00 -13.59
N MET A 209 -19.00 -11.36 -13.00
CA MET A 209 -19.09 -12.40 -11.96
C MET A 209 -18.79 -13.81 -12.49
N THR A 210 -18.95 -14.06 -13.78
CA THR A 210 -18.62 -15.35 -14.39
C THR A 210 -17.14 -15.46 -14.77
N TYR A 211 -16.55 -14.40 -15.33
CA TYR A 211 -15.23 -14.48 -15.97
C TYR A 211 -14.19 -13.50 -15.40
N GLY A 212 -14.58 -12.32 -14.95
CA GLY A 212 -13.67 -11.24 -14.56
C GLY A 212 -13.34 -11.22 -13.06
N PHE A 213 -14.35 -11.37 -12.22
CA PHE A 213 -14.18 -11.32 -10.77
C PHE A 213 -13.65 -12.62 -10.14
N PRO A 214 -14.01 -13.84 -10.56
CA PRO A 214 -13.54 -15.04 -9.90
C PRO A 214 -12.01 -15.07 -9.70
N PRO A 215 -11.16 -14.85 -10.74
CA PRO A 215 -9.72 -14.86 -10.55
C PRO A 215 -9.20 -13.70 -9.70
N LYS A 216 -9.94 -12.58 -9.59
CA LYS A 216 -9.59 -11.46 -8.69
C LYS A 216 -10.00 -11.75 -7.25
N LEU A 217 -11.18 -12.32 -7.05
CA LEU A 217 -11.68 -12.71 -5.73
C LEU A 217 -10.82 -13.82 -5.14
N GLU A 218 -10.43 -14.82 -5.95
CA GLU A 218 -9.47 -15.85 -5.54
C GLU A 218 -8.13 -15.25 -5.12
N ALA A 219 -7.57 -14.32 -5.90
CA ALA A 219 -6.33 -13.65 -5.57
C ALA A 219 -6.44 -12.83 -4.28
N LEU A 220 -7.57 -12.15 -4.07
CA LEU A 220 -7.84 -11.39 -2.85
C LEU A 220 -7.96 -12.31 -1.63
N ASP A 221 -8.76 -13.35 -1.75
CA ASP A 221 -9.01 -14.34 -0.70
C ASP A 221 -7.72 -15.01 -0.24
N GLN A 222 -6.89 -15.43 -1.20
CA GLN A 222 -5.62 -16.07 -0.94
C GLN A 222 -4.59 -15.10 -0.33
N ALA A 223 -4.42 -13.92 -0.92
CA ALA A 223 -3.41 -12.95 -0.49
C ALA A 223 -3.67 -12.42 0.92
N VAL A 224 -4.92 -12.08 1.23
CA VAL A 224 -5.31 -11.52 2.54
C VAL A 224 -5.16 -12.56 3.63
N THR A 225 -5.63 -13.78 3.40
CA THR A 225 -5.52 -14.86 4.39
C THR A 225 -4.06 -15.25 4.62
N ALA A 226 -3.27 -15.37 3.54
CA ALA A 226 -1.84 -15.66 3.67
C ALA A 226 -1.09 -14.57 4.45
N LEU A 227 -1.43 -13.29 4.21
CA LEU A 227 -0.84 -12.17 4.94
C LEU A 227 -1.21 -12.24 6.43
N HIS A 228 -2.47 -12.47 6.77
CA HIS A 228 -2.94 -12.63 8.14
C HIS A 228 -2.16 -13.74 8.88
N GLU A 229 -2.12 -14.93 8.29
CA GLU A 229 -1.43 -16.08 8.87
C GLU A 229 0.09 -15.87 8.99
N ASP A 230 0.71 -15.19 8.01
CA ASP A 230 2.16 -14.98 8.02
C ASP A 230 2.57 -13.91 9.05
N LEU A 231 1.77 -12.86 9.23
CA LEU A 231 1.96 -11.89 10.30
C LEU A 231 1.87 -12.56 11.68
N ALA A 232 0.87 -13.40 11.90
CA ALA A 232 0.71 -14.13 13.16
C ALA A 232 1.89 -15.08 13.44
N ARG A 233 2.30 -15.87 12.43
CA ARG A 233 3.46 -16.78 12.59
C ARG A 233 4.77 -16.06 12.91
N ARG A 234 4.89 -14.80 12.52
CA ARG A 234 6.09 -13.97 12.76
C ARG A 234 5.98 -13.10 14.01
N GLY A 235 4.87 -13.18 14.74
CA GLY A 235 4.62 -12.32 15.91
C GLY A 235 4.48 -10.84 15.55
N LEU A 236 4.01 -10.54 14.34
CA LEU A 236 3.81 -9.18 13.84
C LEU A 236 2.34 -8.74 13.92
N ASP A 237 1.41 -9.66 14.17
CA ASP A 237 -0.03 -9.41 14.16
C ASP A 237 -0.50 -8.36 15.19
N GLU A 238 0.18 -8.24 16.34
CA GLU A 238 -0.13 -7.20 17.34
C GLU A 238 0.47 -5.81 16.98
N ARG A 239 1.39 -5.76 16.02
CA ARG A 239 2.13 -4.53 15.67
C ARG A 239 1.75 -3.97 14.30
N VAL A 240 1.13 -4.78 13.46
CA VAL A 240 0.79 -4.45 12.08
C VAL A 240 -0.71 -4.44 11.91
N THR A 241 -1.26 -3.27 11.61
CA THR A 241 -2.67 -3.14 11.22
C THR A 241 -2.79 -3.25 9.71
N VAL A 242 -3.63 -4.15 9.24
CA VAL A 242 -3.99 -4.29 7.83
C VAL A 242 -5.40 -3.75 7.61
N VAL A 243 -5.55 -2.89 6.59
CA VAL A 243 -6.82 -2.25 6.23
C VAL A 243 -7.13 -2.56 4.78
N LEU A 244 -8.28 -3.18 4.53
CA LEU A 244 -8.84 -3.38 3.20
C LEU A 244 -10.00 -2.41 3.00
N ALA A 245 -9.85 -1.49 2.07
CA ALA A 245 -10.85 -0.45 1.80
C ALA A 245 -10.95 -0.15 0.32
N SER A 246 -12.07 0.43 -0.08
CA SER A 246 -12.23 1.12 -1.37
C SER A 246 -12.77 2.52 -1.13
N GLU A 247 -12.75 3.35 -2.17
CA GLU A 247 -13.14 4.76 -2.07
C GLU A 247 -14.63 4.95 -1.81
N PHE A 248 -15.48 4.01 -2.21
CA PHE A 248 -16.92 3.94 -1.94
C PHE A 248 -17.48 2.56 -2.29
N GLY A 249 -18.72 2.30 -1.92
CA GLY A 249 -19.46 1.09 -2.28
C GLY A 249 -20.15 1.17 -3.64
N ARG A 250 -20.99 0.19 -3.92
CA ARG A 250 -21.76 0.08 -5.16
C ARG A 250 -23.25 0.01 -4.87
N THR A 251 -24.06 0.51 -5.81
CA THR A 251 -25.53 0.50 -5.67
C THR A 251 -26.06 -0.92 -5.40
N PRO A 252 -27.02 -1.08 -4.45
CA PRO A 252 -27.68 -2.38 -4.24
C PRO A 252 -28.49 -2.83 -5.47
N ARG A 253 -29.03 -1.87 -6.25
CA ARG A 253 -29.76 -2.14 -7.48
C ARG A 253 -28.83 -2.24 -8.67
N ILE A 254 -29.13 -3.17 -9.58
CA ILE A 254 -28.50 -3.27 -10.90
C ILE A 254 -29.10 -2.15 -11.77
N ASN A 255 -28.24 -1.43 -12.49
CA ASN A 255 -28.66 -0.38 -13.40
C ASN A 255 -29.16 -0.96 -14.75
N PRO A 256 -29.77 -0.12 -15.64
CA PRO A 256 -30.30 -0.60 -16.94
C PRO A 256 -29.24 -1.23 -17.86
N ARG A 257 -27.94 -0.95 -17.67
CA ARG A 257 -26.84 -1.56 -18.42
C ARG A 257 -26.38 -2.90 -17.82
N GLY A 258 -27.05 -3.37 -16.78
CA GLY A 258 -26.70 -4.62 -16.10
C GLY A 258 -25.47 -4.50 -15.20
N GLY A 259 -25.14 -3.32 -14.71
CA GLY A 259 -23.99 -3.07 -13.82
C GLY A 259 -24.40 -2.43 -12.50
N ARG A 260 -23.40 -1.99 -11.72
CA ARG A 260 -23.60 -1.26 -10.45
C ARG A 260 -22.90 0.08 -10.50
N ASP A 261 -23.60 1.13 -10.11
CA ASP A 261 -23.06 2.48 -10.07
C ASP A 261 -22.40 2.78 -8.72
N HIS A 262 -21.73 3.93 -8.63
CA HIS A 262 -21.08 4.38 -7.41
C HIS A 262 -22.09 4.64 -6.30
N TRP A 263 -21.81 4.19 -5.08
CA TRP A 263 -22.66 4.39 -3.93
C TRP A 263 -21.83 4.85 -2.71
N ALA A 264 -21.66 6.16 -2.61
CA ALA A 264 -20.85 6.76 -1.54
C ALA A 264 -21.49 6.66 -0.14
N ARG A 265 -22.79 6.36 -0.08
CA ARG A 265 -23.55 6.29 1.18
C ARG A 265 -23.28 5.02 1.99
N ALA A 266 -22.74 3.98 1.40
CA ALA A 266 -22.42 2.75 2.09
C ALA A 266 -21.21 2.07 1.48
N SER A 267 -20.23 1.75 2.30
CA SER A 267 -19.07 0.94 1.99
C SER A 267 -18.69 0.12 3.21
N SER A 268 -17.83 -0.85 3.02
CA SER A 268 -17.30 -1.66 4.10
C SER A 268 -15.78 -1.59 4.12
N VAL A 269 -15.22 -1.64 5.33
CA VAL A 269 -13.77 -1.73 5.56
C VAL A 269 -13.53 -2.95 6.42
N LEU A 270 -12.61 -3.82 5.99
CA LEU A 270 -12.12 -4.94 6.76
C LEU A 270 -10.76 -4.60 7.35
N LEU A 271 -10.60 -4.86 8.66
CA LEU A 271 -9.36 -4.61 9.38
C LEU A 271 -8.96 -5.85 10.17
N PHE A 272 -7.65 -6.06 10.33
CA PHE A 272 -7.10 -7.05 11.26
C PHE A 272 -5.72 -6.66 11.74
N GLY A 273 -5.28 -7.26 12.86
CA GLY A 273 -3.99 -7.00 13.46
C GLY A 273 -3.91 -5.70 14.27
N GLY A 274 -2.69 -5.30 14.68
CA GLY A 274 -2.41 -4.04 15.36
C GLY A 274 -3.11 -3.85 16.70
N GLY A 275 -3.42 -4.92 17.44
CA GLY A 275 -4.14 -4.84 18.70
C GLY A 275 -5.63 -4.45 18.56
N LEU A 276 -6.19 -4.49 17.36
CA LEU A 276 -7.61 -4.25 17.14
C LEU A 276 -8.49 -5.32 17.79
N ARG A 277 -9.66 -4.92 18.26
CA ARG A 277 -10.65 -5.87 18.76
C ARG A 277 -11.08 -6.82 17.64
N ARG A 278 -10.92 -8.11 17.88
CA ARG A 278 -11.20 -9.20 16.93
C ARG A 278 -12.66 -9.64 16.98
N GLY A 279 -13.16 -10.22 15.89
CA GLY A 279 -14.49 -10.81 15.79
C GLY A 279 -15.64 -9.81 15.94
N VAL A 280 -15.41 -8.54 15.57
CA VAL A 280 -16.43 -7.50 15.73
C VAL A 280 -16.97 -7.01 14.40
N VAL A 281 -18.28 -6.73 14.38
CA VAL A 281 -18.95 -6.02 13.29
C VAL A 281 -19.43 -4.68 13.82
N VAL A 282 -18.99 -3.60 13.20
CA VAL A 282 -19.30 -2.23 13.57
C VAL A 282 -20.24 -1.63 12.54
N GLY A 283 -21.37 -1.10 13.03
CA GLY A 283 -22.39 -0.48 12.20
C GLY A 283 -23.21 -1.47 11.39
N LYS A 284 -24.26 -0.94 10.79
CA LYS A 284 -25.18 -1.67 9.89
C LYS A 284 -25.65 -0.71 8.80
N THR A 285 -26.01 -1.27 7.67
CA THR A 285 -26.80 -0.61 6.63
C THR A 285 -28.20 -1.21 6.65
N ASP A 286 -29.19 -0.38 6.46
CA ASP A 286 -30.60 -0.77 6.43
C ASP A 286 -30.89 -1.67 5.20
#